data_7b8409b84ac49b41178ad2f5db861f52
#
_entry.id   7b8409b84ac49b41178ad2f5db861f52
#
_cell.length_a   1.000
_cell.length_b   1.000
_cell.length_c   1.000
_cell.angle_alpha   90.00
_cell.angle_beta   90.00
_cell.angle_gamma   90.00
#
_symmetry.space_group_name_H-M   'P 1'
#
loop_
_entity.id
_entity.type
_entity.pdbx_description
1 polymer ?
#
loop_
_entity_poly.entity_id
_entity_poly.type
_entity_poly.pdbx_seq_one_letter_code
_entity_poly.pdbx_strand_id
1 'polypeptide(L)'
;MKKIIAILRLAVMLIGVVPPLSAKDNKEIKTSEITGVVSSYKGKDGFTVFSIGKFGMSMVAKLAKIADDPEAVKIMEGLDKMMIVEYHDAEQAVKEEFTAKISKALKGAETIMSVKDGGQSMNMYGAISDKGDAIDDLIIFVPEESILICFFGKISAEVMGF
;
A
#
# COMPACT_ATOMS: atom_id res chain seq x y z
N MET A 1 -13.98 -10.57 -1.58
CA MET A 1 -13.92 -9.96 -0.23
C MET A 1 -13.11 -10.78 0.78
N LYS A 2 -13.31 -12.08 0.91
CA LYS A 2 -12.51 -12.90 1.88
C LYS A 2 -11.00 -12.88 1.62
N LYS A 3 -10.55 -12.82 0.36
CA LYS A 3 -9.13 -12.72 -0.01
C LYS A 3 -8.52 -11.36 0.35
N ILE A 4 -9.25 -10.26 0.16
CA ILE A 4 -8.79 -8.89 0.50
C ILE A 4 -8.56 -8.76 2.01
N ILE A 5 -9.47 -9.32 2.82
CA ILE A 5 -9.33 -9.32 4.29
C ILE A 5 -8.14 -10.19 4.73
N ALA A 6 -7.91 -11.31 4.05
CA ALA A 6 -6.75 -12.17 4.34
C ALA A 6 -5.42 -11.47 3.99
N ILE A 7 -5.37 -10.76 2.85
CA ILE A 7 -4.19 -9.99 2.41
C ILE A 7 -3.95 -8.82 3.34
N LEU A 8 -5.00 -8.11 3.76
CA LEU A 8 -4.88 -7.01 4.72
C LEU A 8 -4.36 -7.51 6.07
N ARG A 9 -4.83 -8.67 6.54
CA ARG A 9 -4.31 -9.31 7.76
C ARG A 9 -2.86 -9.77 7.59
N LEU A 10 -2.49 -10.30 6.42
CA LEU A 10 -1.12 -10.70 6.12
C LEU A 10 -0.19 -9.47 6.06
N ALA A 11 -0.62 -8.37 5.45
CA ALA A 11 0.12 -7.12 5.42
C ALA A 11 0.33 -6.56 6.84
N VAL A 12 -0.69 -6.59 7.70
CA VAL A 12 -0.58 -6.13 9.10
C VAL A 12 0.30 -7.06 9.94
N MET A 13 0.27 -8.38 9.74
CA MET A 13 1.15 -9.32 10.47
C MET A 13 2.62 -9.24 10.06
N LEU A 14 2.92 -8.86 8.81
CA LEU A 14 4.29 -8.72 8.31
C LEU A 14 4.98 -7.43 8.76
N ILE A 15 4.23 -6.45 9.24
CA ILE A 15 4.76 -5.18 9.78
C ILE A 15 5.56 -5.41 11.09
N GLY A 16 5.37 -6.52 11.79
CA GLY A 16 6.06 -6.84 13.05
C GLY A 16 7.53 -7.29 12.95
N VAL A 17 8.13 -7.33 11.76
CA VAL A 17 9.52 -7.81 11.57
C VAL A 17 10.28 -6.88 10.62
N VAL A 18 10.42 -5.61 10.97
CA VAL A 18 11.23 -4.66 10.18
C VAL A 18 12.51 -4.30 10.94
N PRO A 19 13.69 -4.40 10.30
CA PRO A 19 14.95 -3.96 10.90
C PRO A 19 14.93 -2.44 11.15
N PRO A 20 15.78 -1.91 12.07
CA PRO A 20 15.79 -0.50 12.39
C PRO A 20 16.02 0.34 11.14
N LEU A 21 15.09 1.25 10.89
CA LEU A 21 15.04 2.10 9.71
C LEU A 21 16.17 3.12 9.75
N SER A 22 17.02 3.09 8.74
CA SER A 22 18.08 4.08 8.55
C SER A 22 17.65 5.05 7.46
N ALA A 23 17.40 6.31 7.81
CA ALA A 23 17.06 7.35 6.86
C ALA A 23 18.28 7.65 5.95
N LYS A 24 18.29 7.09 4.73
CA LYS A 24 19.20 7.43 3.66
C LYS A 24 18.40 7.84 2.44
N ASP A 25 18.60 9.10 1.98
CA ASP A 25 18.08 9.68 0.75
C ASP A 25 16.60 9.34 0.48
N ASN A 26 15.69 9.92 1.28
CA ASN A 26 14.24 9.81 1.13
C ASN A 26 13.80 10.35 -0.24
N LYS A 27 13.68 9.49 -1.23
CA LYS A 27 12.97 9.85 -2.45
C LYS A 27 11.48 9.67 -2.21
N GLU A 28 10.78 10.80 -2.29
CA GLU A 28 9.33 10.87 -2.21
C GLU A 28 8.68 9.96 -3.26
N ILE A 29 7.67 9.19 -2.83
CA ILE A 29 6.88 8.37 -3.75
C ILE A 29 6.06 9.31 -4.64
N LYS A 30 6.10 9.06 -5.95
CA LYS A 30 5.31 9.83 -6.93
C LYS A 30 3.85 9.36 -6.94
N THR A 31 3.12 9.73 -5.90
CA THR A 31 1.71 9.32 -5.69
C THR A 31 0.80 9.70 -6.85
N SER A 32 1.05 10.83 -7.51
CA SER A 32 0.32 11.29 -8.69
C SER A 32 0.53 10.37 -9.91
N GLU A 33 1.75 9.85 -10.11
CA GLU A 33 2.04 8.92 -11.20
C GLU A 33 1.33 7.58 -10.96
N ILE A 34 1.41 7.02 -9.75
CA ILE A 34 0.74 5.78 -9.38
C ILE A 34 -0.78 5.93 -9.54
N THR A 35 -1.35 7.01 -9.01
CA THR A 35 -2.79 7.29 -9.12
C THR A 35 -3.21 7.44 -10.59
N GLY A 36 -2.40 8.09 -11.42
CA GLY A 36 -2.63 8.25 -12.86
C GLY A 36 -2.63 6.90 -13.59
N VAL A 37 -1.65 6.05 -13.31
CA VAL A 37 -1.61 4.69 -13.87
C VAL A 37 -2.86 3.92 -13.46
N VAL A 38 -3.19 3.83 -12.17
CA VAL A 38 -4.38 3.10 -11.69
C VAL A 38 -5.66 3.64 -12.33
N SER A 39 -5.81 4.95 -12.46
CA SER A 39 -6.98 5.57 -13.07
C SER A 39 -7.14 5.17 -14.55
N SER A 40 -6.05 4.98 -15.28
CA SER A 40 -6.09 4.57 -16.69
C SER A 40 -6.50 3.10 -16.90
N TYR A 41 -6.47 2.30 -15.84
CA TYR A 41 -6.90 0.89 -15.86
C TYR A 41 -8.24 0.65 -15.16
N LYS A 42 -8.78 1.66 -14.48
CA LYS A 42 -10.08 1.57 -13.83
C LYS A 42 -11.18 1.30 -14.87
N GLY A 43 -11.88 0.18 -14.72
CA GLY A 43 -12.93 -0.27 -15.64
C GLY A 43 -12.43 -1.09 -16.84
N LYS A 44 -11.13 -1.39 -16.93
CA LYS A 44 -10.62 -2.41 -17.87
C LYS A 44 -10.98 -3.81 -17.38
N ASP A 45 -11.19 -4.72 -18.34
CA ASP A 45 -11.51 -6.11 -18.05
C ASP A 45 -10.40 -6.76 -17.19
N GLY A 46 -10.82 -7.49 -16.18
CA GLY A 46 -9.93 -8.17 -15.24
C GLY A 46 -9.31 -7.28 -14.16
N PHE A 47 -9.67 -5.97 -14.13
CA PHE A 47 -9.23 -5.04 -13.07
C PHE A 47 -10.35 -4.76 -12.08
N THR A 48 -10.07 -4.98 -10.80
CA THR A 48 -10.88 -4.51 -9.69
C THR A 48 -10.12 -3.41 -8.96
N VAL A 49 -10.68 -2.19 -8.95
CA VAL A 49 -10.07 -1.03 -8.29
C VAL A 49 -10.99 -0.56 -7.17
N PHE A 50 -10.53 -0.72 -5.94
CA PHE A 50 -11.18 -0.16 -4.76
C PHE A 50 -10.42 1.08 -4.31
N SER A 51 -11.12 2.17 -4.02
CA SER A 51 -10.50 3.41 -3.55
C SER A 51 -11.39 4.13 -2.53
N ILE A 52 -10.78 4.50 -1.42
CA ILE A 52 -11.40 5.32 -0.37
C ILE A 52 -10.58 6.59 -0.22
N GLY A 53 -11.21 7.75 -0.35
CA GLY A 53 -10.60 9.05 -0.07
C GLY A 53 -10.77 9.47 1.39
N LYS A 54 -10.25 10.66 1.73
CA LYS A 54 -10.20 11.20 3.10
C LYS A 54 -11.53 11.18 3.84
N PHE A 55 -12.62 11.54 3.17
CA PHE A 55 -13.95 11.50 3.78
C PHE A 55 -14.37 10.07 4.17
N GLY A 56 -14.16 9.10 3.27
CA GLY A 56 -14.44 7.70 3.55
C GLY A 56 -13.56 7.15 4.66
N MET A 57 -12.27 7.51 4.69
CA MET A 57 -11.35 7.14 5.76
C MET A 57 -11.82 7.66 7.12
N SER A 58 -12.32 8.91 7.19
CA SER A 58 -12.93 9.47 8.42
C SER A 58 -14.15 8.69 8.90
N MET A 59 -14.97 8.19 7.97
CA MET A 59 -16.11 7.34 8.32
C MET A 59 -15.66 5.99 8.88
N VAL A 60 -14.66 5.37 8.26
CA VAL A 60 -14.10 4.10 8.74
C VAL A 60 -13.46 4.28 10.13
N ALA A 61 -12.73 5.38 10.36
CA ALA A 61 -12.19 5.71 11.67
C ALA A 61 -13.26 5.83 12.76
N LYS A 62 -14.43 6.44 12.44
CA LYS A 62 -15.57 6.51 13.35
C LYS A 62 -16.14 5.12 13.67
N LEU A 63 -16.22 4.23 12.68
CA LEU A 63 -16.67 2.85 12.90
C LEU A 63 -15.65 2.07 13.75
N ALA A 64 -14.36 2.27 13.55
CA ALA A 64 -13.30 1.67 14.37
C ALA A 64 -13.38 2.15 15.84
N LYS A 65 -13.72 3.42 16.09
CA LYS A 65 -13.99 3.93 17.44
C LYS A 65 -15.17 3.23 18.11
N ILE A 66 -16.23 2.95 17.36
CA ILE A 66 -17.40 2.20 17.85
C ILE A 66 -17.04 0.76 18.17
N ALA A 67 -16.12 0.16 17.40
CA ALA A 67 -15.63 -1.20 17.59
C ALA A 67 -14.54 -1.31 18.68
N ASP A 68 -14.18 -0.21 19.33
CA ASP A 68 -13.13 -0.09 20.35
C ASP A 68 -11.76 -0.60 19.86
N ASP A 69 -11.40 -0.22 18.61
CA ASP A 69 -10.12 -0.53 17.96
C ASP A 69 -9.27 0.74 17.80
N PRO A 70 -8.49 1.12 18.82
CA PRO A 70 -7.71 2.35 18.80
C PRO A 70 -6.56 2.33 17.78
N GLU A 71 -6.02 1.16 17.43
CA GLU A 71 -4.96 1.05 16.43
C GLU A 71 -5.51 1.33 15.02
N ALA A 72 -6.64 0.74 14.67
CA ALA A 72 -7.31 1.03 13.41
C ALA A 72 -7.68 2.52 13.30
N VAL A 73 -8.13 3.14 14.39
CA VAL A 73 -8.42 4.59 14.41
C VAL A 73 -7.17 5.41 14.08
N LYS A 74 -6.05 5.14 14.73
CA LYS A 74 -4.79 5.88 14.50
C LYS A 74 -4.31 5.74 13.04
N ILE A 75 -4.39 4.53 12.46
CA ILE A 75 -4.04 4.31 11.06
C ILE A 75 -4.93 5.14 10.14
N MET A 76 -6.25 5.04 10.32
CA MET A 76 -7.23 5.68 9.44
C MET A 76 -7.19 7.20 9.51
N GLU A 77 -6.92 7.79 10.68
CA GLU A 77 -6.81 9.24 10.86
C GLU A 77 -5.59 9.84 10.16
N GLY A 78 -4.51 9.08 10.00
CA GLY A 78 -3.29 9.49 9.31
C GLY A 78 -3.36 9.40 7.78
N LEU A 79 -4.35 8.68 7.24
CA LEU A 79 -4.46 8.42 5.82
C LEU A 79 -5.38 9.42 5.11
N ASP A 80 -4.94 9.89 3.95
CA ASP A 80 -5.72 10.73 3.05
C ASP A 80 -6.48 9.91 2.00
N LYS A 81 -5.90 8.78 1.59
CA LYS A 81 -6.46 7.89 0.56
C LYS A 81 -5.91 6.49 0.69
N MET A 82 -6.77 5.51 0.41
CA MET A 82 -6.36 4.11 0.23
C MET A 82 -6.84 3.63 -1.13
N MET A 83 -6.00 2.84 -1.81
CA MET A 83 -6.36 2.14 -3.04
C MET A 83 -5.93 0.69 -2.96
N ILE A 84 -6.78 -0.21 -3.46
CA ILE A 84 -6.47 -1.63 -3.66
C ILE A 84 -6.78 -1.93 -5.12
N VAL A 85 -5.82 -2.50 -5.82
CA VAL A 85 -5.96 -2.93 -7.22
C VAL A 85 -5.66 -4.41 -7.30
N GLU A 86 -6.63 -5.17 -7.76
CA GLU A 86 -6.47 -6.58 -8.13
C GLU A 86 -6.60 -6.68 -9.66
N TYR A 87 -5.69 -7.40 -10.31
CA TYR A 87 -5.68 -7.53 -11.78
C TYR A 87 -5.33 -8.95 -12.24
N HIS A 88 -5.61 -9.96 -11.38
CA HIS A 88 -5.29 -11.36 -11.67
C HIS A 88 -6.10 -11.93 -12.86
N ASP A 89 -7.31 -11.41 -13.11
CA ASP A 89 -8.19 -11.86 -14.21
C ASP A 89 -7.93 -11.14 -15.55
N ALA A 90 -7.01 -10.15 -15.57
CA ALA A 90 -6.65 -9.44 -16.78
C ALA A 90 -5.82 -10.31 -17.74
N GLU A 91 -5.85 -10.00 -19.03
CA GLU A 91 -4.98 -10.64 -20.02
C GLU A 91 -3.50 -10.47 -19.66
N GLN A 92 -2.68 -11.48 -19.95
CA GLN A 92 -1.26 -11.49 -19.56
C GLN A 92 -0.49 -10.25 -20.06
N ALA A 93 -0.69 -9.85 -21.31
CA ALA A 93 -0.03 -8.66 -21.87
C ALA A 93 -0.43 -7.37 -21.12
N VAL A 94 -1.69 -7.27 -20.67
CA VAL A 94 -2.20 -6.12 -19.91
C VAL A 94 -1.65 -6.11 -18.48
N LYS A 95 -1.51 -7.30 -17.84
CA LYS A 95 -0.85 -7.43 -16.54
C LYS A 95 0.60 -6.97 -16.60
N GLU A 96 1.35 -7.41 -17.60
CA GLU A 96 2.75 -7.05 -17.81
C GLU A 96 2.90 -5.54 -18.04
N GLU A 97 2.04 -4.95 -18.86
CA GLU A 97 2.03 -3.51 -19.11
C GLU A 97 1.76 -2.71 -17.81
N PHE A 98 0.74 -3.09 -17.05
CA PHE A 98 0.41 -2.45 -15.76
C PHE A 98 1.56 -2.58 -14.78
N THR A 99 2.09 -3.80 -14.60
CA THR A 99 3.22 -4.09 -13.72
C THR A 99 4.45 -3.23 -14.08
N ALA A 100 4.77 -3.12 -15.39
CA ALA A 100 5.88 -2.28 -15.85
C ALA A 100 5.66 -0.79 -15.55
N LYS A 101 4.45 -0.28 -15.72
CA LYS A 101 4.11 1.12 -15.42
C LYS A 101 4.20 1.42 -13.92
N ILE A 102 3.68 0.54 -13.07
CA ILE A 102 3.79 0.69 -11.61
C ILE A 102 5.27 0.59 -11.17
N SER A 103 6.01 -0.39 -11.67
CA SER A 103 7.45 -0.52 -11.37
C SER A 103 8.23 0.73 -11.79
N LYS A 104 7.89 1.34 -12.91
CA LYS A 104 8.49 2.61 -13.36
C LYS A 104 8.15 3.76 -12.42
N ALA A 105 6.90 3.87 -11.97
CA ALA A 105 6.46 4.91 -11.04
C ALA A 105 7.13 4.75 -9.65
N LEU A 106 7.42 3.51 -9.24
CA LEU A 106 8.13 3.18 -8.00
C LEU A 106 9.66 3.28 -8.12
N LYS A 107 10.20 3.52 -9.32
CA LYS A 107 11.64 3.61 -9.53
C LYS A 107 12.24 4.77 -8.74
N GLY A 108 13.13 4.43 -7.81
CA GLY A 108 13.79 5.38 -6.92
C GLY A 108 13.04 5.62 -5.61
N ALA A 109 11.86 5.03 -5.40
CA ALA A 109 11.24 4.98 -4.09
C ALA A 109 12.07 4.11 -3.13
N GLU A 110 12.04 4.44 -1.85
CA GLU A 110 12.73 3.65 -0.84
C GLU A 110 12.00 2.33 -0.62
N THR A 111 12.73 1.22 -0.71
CA THR A 111 12.20 -0.11 -0.37
C THR A 111 12.35 -0.32 1.14
N ILE A 112 11.24 -0.32 1.85
CA ILE A 112 11.21 -0.55 3.30
C ILE A 112 11.42 -2.03 3.59
N MET A 113 10.78 -2.89 2.82
CA MET A 113 10.84 -4.34 2.98
C MET A 113 10.75 -5.02 1.61
N SER A 114 11.52 -6.08 1.45
CA SER A 114 11.40 -7.00 0.31
C SER A 114 11.44 -8.43 0.83
N VAL A 115 10.39 -9.18 0.55
CA VAL A 115 10.29 -10.61 0.91
C VAL A 115 10.25 -11.40 -0.38
N LYS A 116 11.08 -12.45 -0.46
CA LYS A 116 11.06 -13.42 -1.55
C LYS A 116 10.86 -14.80 -0.95
N ASP A 117 9.76 -15.44 -1.30
CA ASP A 117 9.44 -16.79 -0.86
C ASP A 117 8.82 -17.59 -2.01
N GLY A 118 9.37 -18.77 -2.30
CA GLY A 118 8.79 -19.70 -3.26
C GLY A 118 8.59 -19.16 -4.70
N GLY A 119 9.36 -18.16 -5.12
CA GLY A 119 9.21 -17.50 -6.43
C GLY A 119 8.25 -16.31 -6.43
N GLN A 120 7.66 -15.98 -5.29
CA GLN A 120 6.86 -14.77 -5.10
C GLN A 120 7.72 -13.67 -4.49
N SER A 121 7.50 -12.43 -4.92
CA SER A 121 8.14 -11.26 -4.32
C SER A 121 7.08 -10.27 -3.84
N MET A 122 7.18 -9.89 -2.57
CA MET A 122 6.41 -8.78 -2.01
C MET A 122 7.37 -7.66 -1.69
N ASN A 123 7.11 -6.49 -2.23
CA ASN A 123 7.89 -5.30 -1.98
C ASN A 123 7.02 -4.23 -1.32
N MET A 124 7.56 -3.63 -0.27
CA MET A 124 6.96 -2.49 0.42
C MET A 124 7.84 -1.27 0.19
N TYR A 125 7.22 -0.21 -0.27
CA TYR A 125 7.86 1.09 -0.54
C TYR A 125 7.21 2.16 0.32
N GLY A 126 7.98 3.15 0.74
CA GLY A 126 7.48 4.28 1.51
C GLY A 126 8.56 5.31 1.70
N ALA A 127 8.19 6.51 2.14
CA ALA A 127 9.12 7.53 2.57
C ALA A 127 9.14 7.55 4.11
N ILE A 128 10.31 7.24 4.69
CA ILE A 128 10.47 7.27 6.14
C ILE A 128 10.67 8.72 6.57
N SER A 129 9.94 9.17 7.59
CA SER A 129 10.14 10.50 8.16
C SER A 129 11.56 10.69 8.70
N ASP A 130 12.08 11.92 8.71
CA ASP A 130 13.44 12.22 9.20
C ASP A 130 13.70 11.72 10.63
N LYS A 131 12.64 11.63 11.44
CA LYS A 131 12.70 11.14 12.82
C LYS A 131 12.58 9.63 12.93
N GLY A 132 12.24 8.93 11.85
CA GLY A 132 11.96 7.49 11.86
C GLY A 132 10.66 7.10 12.59
N ASP A 133 9.80 8.07 12.90
CA ASP A 133 8.57 7.89 13.67
C ASP A 133 7.31 7.68 12.82
N ALA A 134 7.44 7.77 11.51
CA ALA A 134 6.35 7.57 10.56
C ALA A 134 6.84 7.12 9.19
N ILE A 135 5.93 6.53 8.42
CA ILE A 135 6.08 6.29 6.99
C ILE A 135 5.04 7.12 6.26
N ASP A 136 5.49 7.90 5.30
CA ASP A 136 4.63 8.59 4.36
C ASP A 136 4.44 7.73 3.09
N ASP A 137 3.20 7.60 2.65
CA ASP A 137 2.83 6.92 1.40
C ASP A 137 3.33 5.47 1.28
N LEU A 138 2.77 4.57 2.09
CA LEU A 138 3.11 3.15 2.04
C LEU A 138 2.47 2.46 0.83
N ILE A 139 3.30 1.80 0.02
CA ILE A 139 2.88 1.01 -1.14
C ILE A 139 3.32 -0.44 -0.95
N ILE A 140 2.38 -1.37 -1.10
CA ILE A 140 2.65 -2.81 -1.11
C ILE A 140 2.37 -3.31 -2.52
N PHE A 141 3.38 -3.88 -3.17
CA PHE A 141 3.30 -4.36 -4.53
C PHE A 141 3.72 -5.83 -4.62
N VAL A 142 2.80 -6.67 -5.06
CA VAL A 142 2.97 -8.12 -5.23
C VAL A 142 2.57 -8.48 -6.66
N PRO A 143 3.47 -8.27 -7.65
CA PRO A 143 3.16 -8.44 -9.06
C PRO A 143 2.77 -9.88 -9.41
N GLU A 144 3.35 -10.88 -8.77
CA GLU A 144 3.05 -12.30 -9.01
C GLU A 144 1.62 -12.68 -8.59
N GLU A 145 1.09 -12.02 -7.56
CA GLU A 145 -0.31 -12.15 -7.12
C GLU A 145 -1.25 -11.16 -7.83
N SER A 146 -0.69 -10.30 -8.69
CA SER A 146 -1.44 -9.25 -9.38
C SER A 146 -2.16 -8.30 -8.42
N ILE A 147 -1.45 -7.85 -7.37
CA ILE A 147 -2.00 -7.00 -6.31
C ILE A 147 -1.11 -5.76 -6.11
N LEU A 148 -1.78 -4.62 -6.01
CA LEU A 148 -1.20 -3.35 -5.58
C LEU A 148 -2.06 -2.75 -4.47
N ILE A 149 -1.46 -2.41 -3.33
CA ILE A 149 -2.13 -1.71 -2.23
C ILE A 149 -1.38 -0.42 -1.97
N CYS A 150 -2.10 0.69 -1.92
CA CYS A 150 -1.55 2.01 -1.68
C CYS A 150 -2.24 2.66 -0.48
N PHE A 151 -1.45 3.10 0.48
CA PHE A 151 -1.88 3.93 1.59
C PHE A 151 -1.20 5.29 1.44
N PHE A 152 -1.94 6.29 1.05
CA PHE A 152 -1.44 7.67 0.89
C PHE A 152 -1.74 8.48 2.16
N GLY A 153 -0.72 9.12 2.69
CA GLY A 153 -0.75 9.84 3.95
C GLY A 153 0.30 9.31 4.92
N LYS A 154 0.15 9.62 6.19
CA LYS A 154 1.13 9.32 7.21
C LYS A 154 0.69 8.17 8.12
N ILE A 155 1.53 7.16 8.24
CA ILE A 155 1.34 6.02 9.16
C ILE A 155 2.40 6.13 10.25
N SER A 156 1.97 6.23 11.50
CA SER A 156 2.87 6.26 12.66
C SER A 156 3.62 4.93 12.83
N ALA A 157 4.91 4.98 13.12
CA ALA A 157 5.75 3.81 13.41
C ALA A 157 5.23 3.04 14.64
N GLU A 158 4.69 3.74 15.65
CA GLU A 158 4.07 3.15 16.83
C GLU A 158 2.95 2.14 16.49
N VAL A 159 2.16 2.46 15.45
CA VAL A 159 1.07 1.58 14.98
C VAL A 159 1.61 0.37 14.22
N MET A 160 2.80 0.48 13.67
CA MET A 160 3.47 -0.61 12.94
C MET A 160 4.32 -1.49 13.84
N GLY A 161 4.34 -1.22 15.15
CA GLY A 161 5.06 -2.05 16.12
C GLY A 161 6.57 -1.78 16.20
N PHE A 162 7.01 -0.57 15.84
CA PHE A 162 8.40 -0.11 15.97
C PHE A 162 8.59 0.71 17.24
#